data_c9a06fdc96667046281abfdea8b7b590
#
_entry.id   c9a06fdc96667046281abfdea8b7b590
#
_cell.length_a   1.000
_cell.length_b   1.000
_cell.length_c   1.000
_cell.angle_alpha   90.00
_cell.angle_beta   90.00
_cell.angle_gamma   90.00
#
_symmetry.space_group_name_H-M   'P 1'
#
loop_
_entity.id
_entity.type
_entity.pdbx_description
1 polymer ?
#
loop_
_entity_poly.entity_id
_entity_poly.type
_entity_poly.pdbx_seq_one_letter_code
_entity_poly.pdbx_strand_id
1 'polypeptide(L)'
;MRKHGMTDMAIAQFRRLYEVWRNEEASSWIREDEVEPLVSVPSFHDVYETINHDKAVDAFAKTAFLKLNGGLGTSMGLDCAKSLLPVRRHKARQMRFIDIIIGQVLTARTRLGVDLPLTLMNSFRTSKDTMKVLQTNKKFHQEDIPMEIIQHQEPKISAETGMPVSFPANPELEWCPPGHGDLFSTIWESGLLDALEAQGFKYLFISNSDNLGARPSRTLAQHFENTGAPFMIEVAKRTPADRKGGHIVRDKATGRLM
;
A
#
# COMPACT_ATOMS: atom_id res chain seq x y z
N MET A 1 -24.42 -0.89 0.83
CA MET A 1 -23.28 0.05 0.85
C MET A 1 -23.61 1.37 1.56
N ARG A 2 -24.61 2.17 1.15
CA ARG A 2 -24.97 3.43 1.84
C ARG A 2 -25.24 3.28 3.34
N LYS A 3 -25.97 2.23 3.76
CA LYS A 3 -26.22 1.93 5.19
C LYS A 3 -24.94 1.62 5.99
N HIS A 4 -23.85 1.29 5.31
CA HIS A 4 -22.53 1.05 5.91
C HIS A 4 -21.59 2.25 5.75
N GLY A 5 -22.14 3.44 5.43
CA GLY A 5 -21.36 4.67 5.35
C GLY A 5 -20.47 4.82 4.11
N MET A 6 -20.70 4.01 3.08
CA MET A 6 -19.92 4.14 1.84
C MET A 6 -20.38 5.34 1.04
N THR A 7 -19.40 6.06 0.50
CA THR A 7 -19.60 7.25 -0.33
C THR A 7 -20.26 6.91 -1.67
N ASP A 8 -20.83 7.90 -2.32
CA ASP A 8 -21.40 7.72 -3.66
C ASP A 8 -20.31 7.37 -4.70
N MET A 9 -19.06 7.85 -4.52
CA MET A 9 -17.93 7.47 -5.37
C MET A 9 -17.59 5.99 -5.21
N ALA A 10 -17.44 5.49 -3.98
CA ALA A 10 -17.19 4.08 -3.72
C ALA A 10 -18.30 3.17 -4.26
N ILE A 11 -19.56 3.61 -4.15
CA ILE A 11 -20.72 2.87 -4.68
C ILE A 11 -20.70 2.85 -6.21
N ALA A 12 -20.37 3.97 -6.86
CA ALA A 12 -20.26 4.06 -8.31
C ALA A 12 -19.12 3.19 -8.85
N GLN A 13 -17.98 3.19 -8.18
CA GLN A 13 -16.84 2.33 -8.53
C GLN A 13 -17.19 0.86 -8.42
N PHE A 14 -17.80 0.44 -7.30
CA PHE A 14 -18.26 -0.93 -7.13
C PHE A 14 -19.23 -1.34 -8.24
N ARG A 15 -20.23 -0.49 -8.55
CA ARG A 15 -21.21 -0.75 -9.63
C ARG A 15 -20.50 -0.96 -10.96
N ARG A 16 -19.59 -0.05 -11.34
CA ARG A 16 -18.84 -0.15 -12.58
C ARG A 16 -18.05 -1.45 -12.67
N LEU A 17 -17.32 -1.82 -11.61
CA LEU A 17 -16.53 -3.05 -11.59
C LEU A 17 -17.41 -4.30 -11.62
N TYR A 18 -18.56 -4.26 -10.95
CA TYR A 18 -19.54 -5.34 -10.98
C TYR A 18 -20.14 -5.53 -12.39
N GLU A 19 -20.45 -4.45 -13.09
CA GLU A 19 -20.97 -4.49 -14.47
C GLU A 19 -19.90 -5.06 -15.42
N VAL A 20 -18.65 -4.62 -15.32
CA VAL A 20 -17.52 -5.15 -16.10
C VAL A 20 -17.36 -6.66 -15.87
N TRP A 21 -17.39 -7.11 -14.61
CA TRP A 21 -17.30 -8.52 -14.27
C TRP A 21 -18.48 -9.32 -14.81
N ARG A 22 -19.68 -8.80 -14.64
CA ARG A 22 -20.92 -9.50 -15.06
C ARG A 22 -21.03 -9.64 -16.58
N ASN A 23 -20.56 -8.66 -17.33
CA ASN A 23 -20.62 -8.65 -18.78
C ASN A 23 -19.41 -9.36 -19.43
N GLU A 24 -18.50 -9.92 -18.63
CA GLU A 24 -17.25 -10.53 -19.12
C GLU A 24 -16.43 -9.59 -20.01
N GLU A 25 -16.59 -8.27 -19.84
CA GLU A 25 -15.88 -7.24 -20.64
C GLU A 25 -14.40 -7.15 -20.33
N ALA A 26 -13.98 -7.69 -19.19
CA ALA A 26 -12.59 -7.72 -18.78
C ALA A 26 -12.02 -9.14 -18.92
N SER A 27 -11.22 -9.36 -19.96
CA SER A 27 -10.29 -10.49 -19.95
C SER A 27 -9.20 -10.20 -18.91
N SER A 28 -9.10 -11.03 -17.88
CA SER A 28 -7.99 -10.97 -16.94
C SER A 28 -6.73 -11.68 -17.49
N TRP A 29 -6.82 -12.26 -18.65
CA TRP A 29 -5.72 -12.98 -19.30
C TRP A 29 -4.91 -12.03 -20.15
N ILE A 30 -3.63 -11.93 -19.83
CA ILE A 30 -2.61 -11.29 -20.67
C ILE A 30 -1.95 -12.41 -21.47
N ARG A 31 -1.99 -12.33 -22.77
CA ARG A 31 -1.38 -13.32 -23.64
C ARG A 31 0.11 -13.05 -23.76
N GLU A 32 0.91 -14.11 -23.80
CA GLU A 32 2.36 -14.01 -23.89
C GLU A 32 2.83 -13.33 -25.21
N ASP A 33 2.06 -13.52 -26.29
CA ASP A 33 2.33 -12.89 -27.58
C ASP A 33 2.01 -11.39 -27.62
N GLU A 34 1.24 -10.87 -26.69
CA GLU A 34 0.86 -9.44 -26.59
C GLU A 34 1.88 -8.60 -25.82
N VAL A 35 2.78 -9.25 -25.06
CA VAL A 35 3.73 -8.57 -24.20
C VAL A 35 5.17 -8.91 -24.54
N GLU A 36 6.08 -8.06 -24.11
CA GLU A 36 7.52 -8.30 -24.16
C GLU A 36 8.17 -8.04 -22.80
N PRO A 37 9.20 -8.81 -22.42
CA PRO A 37 9.92 -8.57 -21.18
C PRO A 37 10.71 -7.27 -21.25
N LEU A 38 10.93 -6.64 -20.09
CA LEU A 38 11.86 -5.53 -20.00
C LEU A 38 13.29 -6.05 -20.15
N VAL A 39 14.03 -5.49 -21.09
CA VAL A 39 15.41 -5.88 -21.36
C VAL A 39 16.36 -5.41 -20.26
N SER A 40 16.10 -4.25 -19.69
CA SER A 40 16.95 -3.65 -18.67
C SER A 40 16.14 -2.72 -17.78
N VAL A 41 16.42 -2.77 -16.49
CA VAL A 41 15.96 -1.79 -15.49
C VAL A 41 17.19 -1.35 -14.68
N PRO A 42 17.32 -0.07 -14.30
CA PRO A 42 18.42 0.39 -13.46
C PRO A 42 18.46 -0.40 -12.15
N SER A 43 19.62 -0.89 -11.77
CA SER A 43 19.78 -1.47 -10.44
C SER A 43 19.87 -0.38 -9.37
N PHE A 44 19.59 -0.74 -8.11
CA PHE A 44 19.78 0.20 -7.00
C PHE A 44 21.22 0.72 -6.92
N HIS A 45 22.20 -0.10 -7.29
CA HIS A 45 23.60 0.30 -7.32
C HIS A 45 23.85 1.39 -8.38
N ASP A 46 23.35 1.19 -9.60
CA ASP A 46 23.49 2.19 -10.67
C ASP A 46 22.85 3.52 -10.28
N VAL A 47 21.66 3.46 -9.68
CA VAL A 47 20.96 4.64 -9.16
C VAL A 47 21.78 5.32 -8.07
N TYR A 48 22.35 4.56 -7.13
CA TYR A 48 23.15 5.08 -6.03
C TYR A 48 24.36 5.85 -6.49
N GLU A 49 25.06 5.35 -7.53
CA GLU A 49 26.27 6.01 -8.10
C GLU A 49 25.96 7.30 -8.87
N THR A 50 24.72 7.48 -9.32
CA THR A 50 24.36 8.62 -10.18
C THR A 50 23.69 9.77 -9.44
N ILE A 51 23.25 9.57 -8.20
CA ILE A 51 22.53 10.63 -7.46
C ILE A 51 23.48 11.55 -6.69
N ASN A 52 23.01 12.77 -6.44
CA ASN A 52 23.65 13.68 -5.49
C ASN A 52 23.19 13.36 -4.06
N HIS A 53 24.05 12.74 -3.27
CA HIS A 53 23.73 12.28 -1.92
C HIS A 53 23.39 13.42 -0.93
N ASP A 54 23.91 14.63 -1.15
CA ASP A 54 23.62 15.78 -0.30
C ASP A 54 22.18 16.29 -0.56
N LYS A 55 21.76 16.32 -1.82
CA LYS A 55 20.39 16.70 -2.21
C LYS A 55 19.35 15.60 -1.94
N ALA A 56 19.79 14.37 -1.75
CA ALA A 56 18.89 13.24 -1.51
C ALA A 56 18.08 13.37 -0.20
N VAL A 57 18.56 14.16 0.75
CA VAL A 57 17.82 14.47 1.99
C VAL A 57 16.65 15.39 1.69
N ASP A 58 16.79 16.34 0.77
CA ASP A 58 15.72 17.30 0.42
C ASP A 58 14.54 16.62 -0.27
N ALA A 59 14.81 15.69 -1.21
CA ALA A 59 13.78 14.89 -1.86
C ALA A 59 13.08 13.97 -0.86
N PHE A 60 13.87 13.39 0.05
CA PHE A 60 13.36 12.52 1.10
C PHE A 60 12.49 13.26 2.11
N ALA A 61 12.83 14.50 2.47
CA ALA A 61 12.05 15.34 3.36
C ALA A 61 10.67 15.70 2.79
N LYS A 62 10.51 15.67 1.46
CA LYS A 62 9.22 15.88 0.77
C LYS A 62 8.42 14.58 0.55
N THR A 63 8.87 13.46 1.12
CA THR A 63 8.26 12.15 0.92
C THR A 63 7.47 11.73 2.16
N ALA A 64 6.20 11.41 1.99
CA ALA A 64 5.36 10.77 3.00
C ALA A 64 5.32 9.25 2.78
N PHE A 65 5.04 8.49 3.85
CA PHE A 65 4.99 7.04 3.81
C PHE A 65 3.57 6.53 4.06
N LEU A 66 3.11 5.66 3.17
CA LEU A 66 1.85 4.96 3.31
C LEU A 66 2.09 3.45 3.28
N LYS A 67 1.62 2.76 4.31
CA LYS A 67 1.68 1.30 4.41
C LYS A 67 0.29 0.70 4.24
N LEU A 68 0.14 -0.20 3.25
CA LEU A 68 -1.08 -0.95 3.02
C LEU A 68 -1.23 -2.00 4.12
N ASN A 69 -2.27 -1.87 4.95
CA ASN A 69 -2.48 -2.66 6.16
C ASN A 69 -3.90 -3.22 6.28
N GLY A 70 -4.61 -3.33 5.17
CA GLY A 70 -5.99 -3.84 5.15
C GLY A 70 -6.11 -5.37 5.25
N GLY A 71 -5.02 -6.11 5.02
CA GLY A 71 -5.01 -7.56 4.99
C GLY A 71 -4.99 -8.20 6.38
N LEU A 72 -5.89 -9.20 6.55
CA LEU A 72 -5.87 -10.10 7.70
C LEU A 72 -4.89 -11.26 7.47
N GLY A 73 -4.38 -11.81 8.55
CA GLY A 73 -3.54 -13.02 8.54
C GLY A 73 -4.31 -14.33 8.37
N THR A 74 -5.47 -14.32 7.73
CA THR A 74 -6.35 -15.49 7.62
C THR A 74 -5.70 -16.70 6.96
N SER A 75 -4.83 -16.49 5.96
CA SER A 75 -4.04 -17.56 5.35
C SER A 75 -3.04 -18.22 6.33
N MET A 76 -2.79 -17.58 7.47
CA MET A 76 -1.93 -18.06 8.56
C MET A 76 -2.76 -18.47 9.79
N GLY A 77 -4.09 -18.59 9.66
CA GLY A 77 -4.99 -18.93 10.76
C GLY A 77 -5.17 -17.81 11.79
N LEU A 78 -4.93 -16.55 11.41
CA LEU A 78 -4.97 -15.41 12.32
C LEU A 78 -6.12 -14.49 11.98
N ASP A 79 -6.72 -13.93 13.02
CA ASP A 79 -7.87 -13.02 12.93
C ASP A 79 -7.48 -11.57 13.28
N CYS A 80 -6.25 -11.20 12.93
CA CYS A 80 -5.70 -9.87 13.15
C CYS A 80 -4.96 -9.35 11.92
N ALA A 81 -4.65 -8.05 11.93
CA ALA A 81 -3.83 -7.44 10.88
C ALA A 81 -2.46 -8.13 10.76
N LYS A 82 -2.00 -8.40 9.54
CA LYS A 82 -0.69 -9.02 9.30
C LYS A 82 0.45 -8.23 9.94
N SER A 83 0.35 -6.92 10.00
CA SER A 83 1.36 -6.07 10.65
C SER A 83 1.52 -6.31 12.15
N LEU A 84 0.55 -6.95 12.79
CA LEU A 84 0.60 -7.30 14.21
C LEU A 84 1.27 -8.65 14.49
N LEU A 85 1.62 -9.39 13.44
CA LEU A 85 2.34 -10.64 13.58
C LEU A 85 3.75 -10.44 14.15
N PRO A 86 4.19 -11.30 15.08
CA PRO A 86 5.54 -11.29 15.58
C PRO A 86 6.52 -11.79 14.51
N VAL A 87 7.55 -10.99 14.24
CA VAL A 87 8.59 -11.29 13.23
C VAL A 87 9.84 -11.87 13.89
N ARG A 88 10.23 -11.28 15.02
CA ARG A 88 11.42 -11.69 15.75
C ARG A 88 11.31 -11.35 17.23
N ARG A 89 12.17 -12.01 18.02
CA ARG A 89 12.38 -11.66 19.43
C ARG A 89 13.63 -10.78 19.54
N HIS A 90 13.49 -9.66 20.22
CA HIS A 90 14.63 -8.81 20.60
C HIS A 90 14.63 -8.64 22.10
N LYS A 91 15.71 -9.14 22.75
CA LYS A 91 15.77 -9.29 24.23
C LYS A 91 14.54 -10.08 24.72
N ALA A 92 13.77 -9.57 25.66
CA ALA A 92 12.57 -10.21 26.21
C ALA A 92 11.27 -9.86 25.44
N ARG A 93 11.33 -8.97 24.43
CA ARG A 93 10.14 -8.45 23.72
C ARG A 93 9.99 -9.09 22.33
N GLN A 94 8.79 -9.53 22.00
CA GLN A 94 8.44 -9.85 20.61
C GLN A 94 8.28 -8.56 19.81
N MET A 95 8.90 -8.51 18.63
CA MET A 95 8.79 -7.41 17.67
C MET A 95 7.87 -7.82 16.55
N ARG A 96 6.81 -7.04 16.33
CA ARG A 96 5.86 -7.21 15.23
C ARG A 96 6.33 -6.44 14.00
N PHE A 97 5.73 -6.69 12.84
CA PHE A 97 5.99 -5.90 11.63
C PHE A 97 5.84 -4.40 11.91
N ILE A 98 4.74 -3.99 12.53
CA ILE A 98 4.46 -2.58 12.83
C ILE A 98 5.52 -1.96 13.76
N ASP A 99 6.02 -2.69 14.75
CA ASP A 99 7.08 -2.19 15.65
C ASP A 99 8.37 -1.89 14.87
N ILE A 100 8.67 -2.71 13.85
CA ILE A 100 9.84 -2.52 12.99
C ILE A 100 9.64 -1.35 12.04
N ILE A 101 8.46 -1.22 11.42
CA ILE A 101 8.10 -0.10 10.54
C ILE A 101 8.23 1.23 11.29
N ILE A 102 7.64 1.33 12.47
CA ILE A 102 7.76 2.53 13.32
C ILE A 102 9.25 2.81 13.64
N GLY A 103 10.01 1.76 13.98
CA GLY A 103 11.45 1.89 14.22
C GLY A 103 12.23 2.41 13.01
N GLN A 104 11.88 1.98 11.80
CA GLN A 104 12.49 2.48 10.55
C GLN A 104 12.20 3.96 10.36
N VAL A 105 10.95 4.38 10.53
CA VAL A 105 10.54 5.79 10.40
C VAL A 105 11.23 6.67 11.44
N LEU A 106 11.19 6.28 12.72
CA LEU A 106 11.85 7.02 13.80
C LEU A 106 13.36 7.12 13.61
N THR A 107 13.99 6.07 13.11
CA THR A 107 15.42 6.07 12.79
C THR A 107 15.73 7.05 11.66
N ALA A 108 14.90 7.09 10.62
CA ALA A 108 15.06 8.02 9.52
C ALA A 108 14.87 9.48 9.99
N ARG A 109 13.82 9.77 10.76
CA ARG A 109 13.60 11.09 11.38
C ARG A 109 14.83 11.55 12.16
N THR A 110 15.32 10.70 13.06
CA THR A 110 16.47 11.05 13.93
C THR A 110 17.76 11.22 13.16
N ARG A 111 18.05 10.34 12.19
CA ARG A 111 19.33 10.37 11.46
C ARG A 111 19.43 11.49 10.42
N LEU A 112 18.30 11.83 9.81
CA LEU A 112 18.27 12.78 8.72
C LEU A 112 17.71 14.16 9.12
N GLY A 113 17.17 14.28 10.32
CA GLY A 113 16.56 15.53 10.79
C GLY A 113 15.33 15.94 9.99
N VAL A 114 14.58 14.97 9.46
CA VAL A 114 13.41 15.19 8.61
C VAL A 114 12.12 14.77 9.32
N ASP A 115 11.04 15.45 8.98
CA ASP A 115 9.71 15.05 9.40
C ASP A 115 9.13 14.07 8.38
N LEU A 116 9.11 12.79 8.75
CA LEU A 116 8.70 11.69 7.88
C LEU A 116 7.36 11.12 8.35
N PRO A 117 6.22 11.53 7.78
CA PRO A 117 4.92 11.02 8.19
C PRO A 117 4.72 9.58 7.75
N LEU A 118 4.02 8.82 8.58
CA LEU A 118 3.60 7.45 8.31
C LEU A 118 2.09 7.35 8.44
N THR A 119 1.42 7.01 7.35
CA THR A 119 -0.01 6.69 7.33
C THR A 119 -0.21 5.21 7.05
N LEU A 120 -1.14 4.58 7.73
CA LEU A 120 -1.55 3.19 7.46
C LEU A 120 -2.90 3.19 6.74
N MET A 121 -2.99 2.52 5.59
CA MET A 121 -4.27 2.23 4.98
C MET A 121 -4.81 0.94 5.60
N ASN A 122 -5.69 1.10 6.57
CA ASN A 122 -6.37 0.01 7.26
C ASN A 122 -7.66 -0.40 6.55
N SER A 123 -8.15 -1.59 6.83
CA SER A 123 -9.54 -1.97 6.57
C SER A 123 -10.36 -1.79 7.85
N PHE A 124 -11.68 -1.86 7.72
CA PHE A 124 -12.60 -1.85 8.86
C PHE A 124 -12.30 -2.95 9.90
N ARG A 125 -11.60 -4.02 9.51
CA ARG A 125 -11.19 -5.13 10.38
C ARG A 125 -9.83 -4.92 11.04
N THR A 126 -8.95 -4.15 10.43
CA THR A 126 -7.57 -4.01 10.93
C THR A 126 -7.33 -2.72 11.71
N SER A 127 -8.21 -1.73 11.57
CA SER A 127 -8.08 -0.39 12.16
C SER A 127 -7.92 -0.44 13.68
N LYS A 128 -8.89 -1.00 14.38
CA LYS A 128 -8.98 -0.96 15.85
C LYS A 128 -7.69 -1.44 16.53
N ASP A 129 -7.21 -2.62 16.17
CA ASP A 129 -6.05 -3.23 16.80
C ASP A 129 -4.74 -2.55 16.41
N THR A 130 -4.65 -2.12 15.16
CA THR A 130 -3.49 -1.39 14.64
C THR A 130 -3.35 -0.03 15.31
N MET A 131 -4.44 0.73 15.38
CA MET A 131 -4.44 2.07 15.99
C MET A 131 -4.13 2.01 17.47
N LYS A 132 -4.62 1.00 18.20
CA LYS A 132 -4.25 0.77 19.60
C LYS A 132 -2.73 0.66 19.77
N VAL A 133 -2.03 0.01 18.84
CA VAL A 133 -0.57 -0.12 18.88
C VAL A 133 0.13 1.20 18.59
N LEU A 134 -0.31 1.94 17.58
CA LEU A 134 0.25 3.26 17.24
C LEU A 134 0.10 4.24 18.42
N GLN A 135 -1.10 4.37 18.97
CA GLN A 135 -1.41 5.29 20.07
C GLN A 135 -0.67 4.96 21.36
N THR A 136 -0.37 3.68 21.60
CA THR A 136 0.40 3.27 22.78
C THR A 136 1.90 3.45 22.62
N ASN A 137 2.39 3.74 21.41
CA ASN A 137 3.81 3.96 21.17
C ASN A 137 4.20 5.42 21.47
N LYS A 138 4.61 5.69 22.70
CA LYS A 138 4.98 7.04 23.17
C LYS A 138 6.10 7.74 22.37
N LYS A 139 6.85 6.99 21.56
CA LYS A 139 7.93 7.54 20.73
C LYS A 139 7.46 7.93 19.34
N PHE A 140 6.32 7.41 18.90
CA PHE A 140 5.74 7.73 17.61
C PHE A 140 4.67 8.78 17.79
N HIS A 141 4.98 9.99 17.36
CA HIS A 141 4.09 11.13 17.39
C HIS A 141 4.02 11.75 16.00
N GLN A 142 2.83 12.17 15.62
CA GLN A 142 2.55 12.78 14.32
C GLN A 142 1.31 13.66 14.48
N GLU A 143 1.48 14.92 14.08
CA GLU A 143 0.42 15.93 14.03
C GLU A 143 0.10 16.25 12.56
N ASP A 144 -1.03 16.86 12.31
CA ASP A 144 -1.48 17.39 11.00
C ASP A 144 -1.64 16.36 9.85
N ILE A 145 -0.95 15.24 9.89
CA ILE A 145 -1.11 14.16 8.91
C ILE A 145 -1.79 12.95 9.58
N PRO A 146 -2.88 12.42 9.03
CA PRO A 146 -3.58 11.27 9.59
C PRO A 146 -2.67 10.04 9.73
N MET A 147 -2.66 9.39 10.89
CA MET A 147 -1.94 8.13 11.09
C MET A 147 -2.60 6.94 10.40
N GLU A 148 -3.89 7.05 10.08
CA GLU A 148 -4.60 6.05 9.28
C GLU A 148 -5.56 6.69 8.28
N ILE A 149 -5.81 5.96 7.20
CA ILE A 149 -6.97 6.07 6.32
C ILE A 149 -7.64 4.71 6.26
N ILE A 150 -8.95 4.66 6.12
CA ILE A 150 -9.70 3.40 6.08
C ILE A 150 -10.20 3.17 4.67
N GLN A 151 -9.77 2.06 4.06
CA GLN A 151 -10.26 1.66 2.75
C GLN A 151 -11.76 1.33 2.78
N HIS A 152 -12.40 1.43 1.64
CA HIS A 152 -13.81 1.13 1.51
C HIS A 152 -14.13 -0.33 1.82
N GLN A 153 -15.41 -0.64 1.88
CA GLN A 153 -15.91 -2.00 2.02
C GLN A 153 -16.98 -2.29 0.97
N GLU A 154 -16.93 -3.50 0.45
CA GLU A 154 -17.80 -3.98 -0.59
C GLU A 154 -18.52 -5.25 -0.14
N PRO A 155 -19.78 -5.48 -0.60
CA PRO A 155 -20.43 -6.76 -0.36
C PRO A 155 -19.72 -7.86 -1.15
N LYS A 156 -19.52 -9.02 -0.53
CA LYS A 156 -19.10 -10.22 -1.25
C LYS A 156 -20.20 -10.66 -2.20
N ILE A 157 -19.83 -11.05 -3.41
CA ILE A 157 -20.73 -11.50 -4.45
C ILE A 157 -20.52 -13.00 -4.68
N SER A 158 -21.62 -13.75 -4.73
CA SER A 158 -21.58 -15.15 -5.12
C SER A 158 -21.19 -15.28 -6.59
N ALA A 159 -20.19 -16.09 -6.90
CA ALA A 159 -19.76 -16.35 -8.27
C ALA A 159 -20.84 -17.08 -9.10
N GLU A 160 -21.71 -17.85 -8.44
CA GLU A 160 -22.77 -18.61 -9.12
C GLU A 160 -23.98 -17.74 -9.46
N THR A 161 -24.40 -16.88 -8.55
CA THR A 161 -25.66 -16.14 -8.68
C THR A 161 -25.49 -14.68 -9.06
N GLY A 162 -24.29 -14.12 -8.87
CA GLY A 162 -24.04 -12.69 -9.01
C GLY A 162 -24.69 -11.82 -7.91
N MET A 163 -25.29 -12.44 -6.90
CA MET A 163 -25.99 -11.74 -5.82
C MET A 163 -25.08 -11.56 -4.59
N PRO A 164 -25.33 -10.52 -3.77
CA PRO A 164 -24.63 -10.39 -2.49
C PRO A 164 -24.81 -11.64 -1.62
N VAL A 165 -23.72 -12.06 -0.98
CA VAL A 165 -23.74 -13.21 -0.06
C VAL A 165 -24.49 -12.81 1.21
N SER A 166 -25.31 -13.72 1.73
CA SER A 166 -25.95 -13.60 3.04
C SER A 166 -25.39 -14.63 4.02
N PHE A 167 -24.90 -14.14 5.16
CA PHE A 167 -24.40 -14.99 6.24
C PHE A 167 -24.85 -14.46 7.60
N PRO A 168 -26.13 -14.68 7.99
CA PRO A 168 -26.74 -14.12 9.19
C PRO A 168 -26.03 -14.48 10.49
N ALA A 169 -25.32 -15.60 10.54
CA ALA A 169 -24.53 -16.00 11.71
C ALA A 169 -23.37 -15.05 12.03
N ASN A 170 -22.83 -14.38 11.01
CA ASN A 170 -21.81 -13.34 11.17
C ASN A 170 -21.86 -12.37 9.97
N PRO A 171 -22.71 -11.32 10.04
CA PRO A 171 -22.91 -10.39 8.93
C PRO A 171 -21.64 -9.62 8.50
N GLU A 172 -20.64 -9.49 9.39
CA GLU A 172 -19.38 -8.85 9.01
C GLU A 172 -18.61 -9.64 7.95
N LEU A 173 -18.84 -10.95 7.86
CA LEU A 173 -18.22 -11.80 6.84
C LEU A 173 -18.86 -11.63 5.45
N GLU A 174 -20.00 -10.98 5.35
CA GLU A 174 -20.63 -10.61 4.07
C GLU A 174 -19.87 -9.52 3.33
N TRP A 175 -18.96 -8.83 4.02
CA TRP A 175 -18.19 -7.68 3.52
C TRP A 175 -16.72 -8.00 3.38
N CYS A 176 -16.09 -7.34 2.42
CA CYS A 176 -14.64 -7.39 2.22
C CYS A 176 -14.11 -6.01 1.79
N PRO A 177 -12.83 -5.74 2.01
CA PRO A 177 -12.18 -4.60 1.39
C PRO A 177 -12.04 -4.84 -0.13
N PRO A 178 -12.11 -3.77 -0.96
CA PRO A 178 -11.99 -3.87 -2.42
C PRO A 178 -10.63 -4.37 -2.91
N GLY A 179 -9.62 -4.26 -2.07
CA GLY A 179 -8.24 -4.58 -2.41
C GLY A 179 -7.37 -3.35 -2.61
N HIS A 180 -6.14 -3.55 -3.10
CA HIS A 180 -5.14 -2.47 -3.17
C HIS A 180 -5.49 -1.37 -4.18
N GLY A 181 -6.29 -1.66 -5.19
CA GLY A 181 -6.73 -0.66 -6.18
C GLY A 181 -7.60 0.45 -5.58
N ASP A 182 -8.22 0.21 -4.45
CA ASP A 182 -9.00 1.19 -3.70
C ASP A 182 -8.16 2.32 -3.08
N LEU A 183 -6.85 2.17 -3.09
CA LEU A 183 -5.91 3.15 -2.55
C LEU A 183 -6.15 4.56 -3.09
N PHE A 184 -6.34 4.70 -4.39
CA PHE A 184 -6.47 6.01 -5.02
C PHE A 184 -7.76 6.72 -4.58
N SER A 185 -8.87 5.99 -4.54
CA SER A 185 -10.16 6.51 -4.05
C SER A 185 -10.08 6.86 -2.57
N THR A 186 -9.49 5.98 -1.77
CA THR A 186 -9.35 6.17 -0.32
C THR A 186 -8.46 7.39 0.01
N ILE A 187 -7.33 7.57 -0.66
CA ILE A 187 -6.46 8.73 -0.45
C ILE A 187 -7.21 10.02 -0.80
N TRP A 188 -7.93 10.02 -1.91
CA TRP A 188 -8.69 11.18 -2.37
C TRP A 188 -9.81 11.56 -1.37
N GLU A 189 -10.62 10.60 -0.96
CA GLU A 189 -11.78 10.87 -0.10
C GLU A 189 -11.44 11.10 1.36
N SER A 190 -10.30 10.60 1.84
CA SER A 190 -9.87 10.77 3.24
C SER A 190 -9.34 12.16 3.58
N GLY A 191 -9.10 13.02 2.59
CA GLY A 191 -8.42 14.30 2.79
C GLY A 191 -6.90 14.18 3.03
N LEU A 192 -6.33 12.98 2.89
CA LEU A 192 -4.89 12.77 3.08
C LEU A 192 -4.05 13.59 2.10
N LEU A 193 -4.49 13.71 0.85
CA LEU A 193 -3.77 14.51 -0.14
C LEU A 193 -3.68 15.97 0.25
N ASP A 194 -4.82 16.55 0.67
CA ASP A 194 -4.88 17.96 1.09
C ASP A 194 -3.98 18.21 2.30
N ALA A 195 -3.99 17.29 3.28
CA ALA A 195 -3.15 17.37 4.45
C ALA A 195 -1.65 17.29 4.09
N LEU A 196 -1.27 16.39 3.18
CA LEU A 196 0.12 16.24 2.73
C LEU A 196 0.58 17.47 1.94
N GLU A 197 -0.25 17.98 1.03
CA GLU A 197 0.06 19.15 0.21
C GLU A 197 0.22 20.40 1.10
N ALA A 198 -0.67 20.60 2.07
CA ALA A 198 -0.61 21.71 3.01
C ALA A 198 0.69 21.72 3.83
N GLN A 199 1.29 20.56 4.11
CA GLN A 199 2.57 20.42 4.80
C GLN A 199 3.77 20.38 3.85
N GLY A 200 3.58 20.55 2.54
CA GLY A 200 4.64 20.62 1.53
C GLY A 200 5.20 19.29 1.06
N PHE A 201 4.54 18.16 1.38
CA PHE A 201 4.91 16.85 0.84
C PHE A 201 4.53 16.77 -0.64
N LYS A 202 5.41 16.17 -1.44
CA LYS A 202 5.25 16.04 -2.90
C LYS A 202 5.21 14.60 -3.39
N TYR A 203 5.75 13.69 -2.60
CA TYR A 203 5.93 12.30 -2.96
C TYR A 203 5.28 11.40 -1.92
N LEU A 204 4.67 10.32 -2.38
CA LEU A 204 4.09 9.30 -1.52
C LEU A 204 4.74 7.96 -1.83
N PHE A 205 5.46 7.40 -0.85
CA PHE A 205 6.00 6.05 -0.91
C PHE A 205 4.97 5.05 -0.37
N ILE A 206 4.55 4.12 -1.20
CA ILE A 206 3.51 3.15 -0.88
C ILE A 206 4.11 1.75 -0.85
N SER A 207 3.81 0.97 0.18
CA SER A 207 4.22 -0.43 0.26
C SER A 207 3.38 -1.23 1.24
N ASN A 208 3.42 -2.56 1.14
CA ASN A 208 2.72 -3.43 2.07
C ASN A 208 3.33 -3.38 3.48
N SER A 209 2.49 -3.50 4.50
CA SER A 209 2.91 -3.50 5.90
C SER A 209 3.62 -4.80 6.32
N ASP A 210 3.50 -5.87 5.56
CA ASP A 210 4.22 -7.14 5.75
C ASP A 210 5.53 -7.22 4.93
N ASN A 211 5.86 -6.18 4.15
CA ASN A 211 7.12 -6.04 3.43
C ASN A 211 8.08 -5.09 4.17
N LEU A 212 8.95 -5.66 5.02
CA LEU A 212 9.95 -4.90 5.77
C LEU A 212 11.15 -4.47 4.90
N GLY A 213 11.33 -5.07 3.73
CA GLY A 213 12.35 -4.68 2.76
C GLY A 213 12.04 -3.35 2.09
N ALA A 214 10.76 -3.06 1.87
CA ALA A 214 10.28 -1.78 1.34
C ALA A 214 10.34 -0.71 2.43
N ARG A 215 11.50 -0.11 2.60
CA ARG A 215 11.82 0.87 3.64
C ARG A 215 12.19 2.22 3.04
N PRO A 216 12.15 3.28 3.87
CA PRO A 216 12.54 4.62 3.44
C PRO A 216 13.94 4.65 2.82
N SER A 217 14.06 5.23 1.61
CA SER A 217 15.33 5.39 0.90
C SER A 217 15.44 6.76 0.29
N ARG A 218 16.41 7.56 0.79
CA ARG A 218 16.71 8.87 0.22
C ARG A 218 17.25 8.78 -1.21
N THR A 219 17.94 7.69 -1.53
CA THR A 219 18.44 7.40 -2.88
C THR A 219 17.30 7.29 -3.88
N LEU A 220 16.28 6.49 -3.55
CA LEU A 220 15.12 6.32 -4.40
C LEU A 220 14.26 7.59 -4.49
N ALA A 221 14.11 8.33 -3.39
CA ALA A 221 13.40 9.61 -3.40
C ALA A 221 14.04 10.61 -4.36
N GLN A 222 15.37 10.78 -4.28
CA GLN A 222 16.11 11.67 -5.19
C GLN A 222 16.06 11.17 -6.63
N HIS A 223 16.20 9.89 -6.85
CA HIS A 223 16.09 9.32 -8.21
C HIS A 223 14.72 9.60 -8.80
N PHE A 224 13.66 9.37 -8.03
CA PHE A 224 12.30 9.65 -8.46
C PHE A 224 12.09 11.13 -8.79
N GLU A 225 12.55 12.04 -7.93
CA GLU A 225 12.52 13.48 -8.20
C GLU A 225 13.24 13.84 -9.50
N ASN A 226 14.44 13.27 -9.73
CA ASN A 226 15.25 13.54 -10.92
C ASN A 226 14.59 13.05 -12.21
N THR A 227 13.83 11.95 -12.15
CA THR A 227 13.15 11.40 -13.35
C THR A 227 11.98 12.25 -13.80
N GLY A 228 11.35 13.02 -12.90
CA GLY A 228 10.10 13.72 -13.16
C GLY A 228 8.92 12.79 -13.51
N ALA A 229 9.09 11.47 -13.32
CA ALA A 229 8.05 10.50 -13.62
C ALA A 229 6.88 10.63 -12.62
N PRO A 230 5.63 10.43 -13.05
CA PRO A 230 4.48 10.48 -12.15
C PRO A 230 4.39 9.25 -11.26
N PHE A 231 5.06 8.16 -11.63
CA PHE A 231 5.02 6.88 -10.94
C PHE A 231 6.32 6.10 -11.12
N MET A 232 6.78 5.45 -10.05
CA MET A 232 7.97 4.59 -10.08
C MET A 232 7.68 3.32 -9.26
N ILE A 233 8.09 2.17 -9.77
CA ILE A 233 7.98 0.89 -9.07
C ILE A 233 9.38 0.38 -8.73
N GLU A 234 9.61 0.06 -7.45
CA GLU A 234 10.77 -0.71 -7.02
C GLU A 234 10.46 -2.20 -7.13
N VAL A 235 11.30 -2.94 -7.84
CA VAL A 235 11.14 -4.37 -8.07
C VAL A 235 12.36 -5.15 -7.59
N ALA A 236 12.14 -6.40 -7.20
CA ALA A 236 13.21 -7.32 -6.87
C ALA A 236 13.43 -8.32 -8.00
N LYS A 237 14.69 -8.73 -8.19
CA LYS A 237 15.01 -9.81 -9.14
C LYS A 237 14.33 -11.10 -8.68
N ARG A 238 13.58 -11.73 -9.58
CA ARG A 238 12.88 -12.98 -9.30
C ARG A 238 13.84 -14.12 -8.95
N THR A 239 13.47 -14.91 -7.98
CA THR A 239 14.15 -16.13 -7.58
C THR A 239 13.24 -17.35 -7.81
N PRO A 240 13.76 -18.59 -7.77
CA PRO A 240 12.94 -19.80 -7.88
C PRO A 240 11.86 -19.92 -6.78
N ALA A 241 12.00 -19.20 -5.65
CA ALA A 241 11.00 -19.16 -4.59
C ALA A 241 9.79 -18.27 -4.95
N ASP A 242 9.94 -17.34 -5.89
CA ASP A 242 8.93 -16.36 -6.28
C ASP A 242 8.02 -16.91 -7.39
N ARG A 243 7.38 -18.06 -7.13
CA ARG A 243 6.49 -18.71 -8.11
C ARG A 243 5.16 -17.98 -8.30
N LYS A 244 4.75 -17.22 -7.29
CA LYS A 244 3.54 -16.38 -7.31
C LYS A 244 3.98 -14.92 -7.30
N GLY A 245 3.46 -14.13 -8.21
CA GLY A 245 3.75 -12.70 -8.28
C GLY A 245 3.66 -12.20 -9.71
N GLY A 246 3.45 -10.89 -9.84
CA GLY A 246 3.45 -10.22 -11.13
C GLY A 246 4.87 -10.06 -11.68
N HIS A 247 4.93 -9.82 -12.96
CA HIS A 247 6.12 -9.38 -13.69
C HIS A 247 5.83 -8.03 -14.31
N ILE A 248 6.85 -7.20 -14.43
CA ILE A 248 6.73 -5.99 -15.22
C ILE A 248 7.05 -6.36 -16.66
N VAL A 249 6.12 -6.10 -17.55
CA VAL A 249 6.22 -6.33 -18.98
C VAL A 249 5.83 -5.07 -19.74
N ARG A 250 6.16 -5.02 -21.02
CA ARG A 250 5.71 -3.97 -21.93
C ARG A 250 4.63 -4.52 -22.84
N ASP A 251 3.50 -3.85 -22.91
CA ASP A 251 2.47 -4.12 -23.92
C ASP A 251 3.00 -3.74 -25.31
N LYS A 252 2.99 -4.66 -26.26
CA LYS A 252 3.54 -4.45 -27.60
C LYS A 252 2.72 -3.45 -28.43
N ALA A 253 1.43 -3.38 -28.21
CA ALA A 253 0.54 -2.52 -28.98
C ALA A 253 0.61 -1.05 -28.51
N THR A 254 0.70 -0.82 -27.20
CA THR A 254 0.66 0.51 -26.62
C THR A 254 2.03 1.02 -26.15
N GLY A 255 3.02 0.15 -26.01
CA GLY A 255 4.33 0.45 -25.42
C GLY A 255 4.29 0.72 -23.92
N ARG A 256 3.14 0.58 -23.27
CA ARG A 256 2.97 0.84 -21.84
C ARG A 256 3.55 -0.28 -20.98
N LEU A 257 4.04 0.09 -19.82
CA LEU A 257 4.39 -0.87 -18.77
C LEU A 257 3.13 -1.38 -18.07
N MET A 258 3.11 -2.68 -17.86
CA MET A 258 2.02 -3.41 -17.20
C MET A 258 2.58 -4.26 -16.06
#